data_00a26d4226e3623dcf19e4da7fab3962
#
_entry.id   00a26d4226e3623dcf19e4da7fab3962
#
_cell.length_a   1.000
_cell.length_b   1.000
_cell.length_c   1.000
_cell.angle_alpha   90.00
_cell.angle_beta   90.00
_cell.angle_gamma   90.00
#
_symmetry.space_group_name_H-M   'P 1'
#
loop_
_entity.id
_entity.type
_entity.pdbx_description
1 polymer ?
#
loop_
_entity_poly.entity_id
_entity_poly.type
_entity_poly.pdbx_seq_one_letter_code
_entity_poly.pdbx_strand_id
1 'polypeptide(L)'
;MEGNAMNDTNSNEIRDQLPSDLDVSAFVGPYQFPDNSRRRIPGYLYLGISALSLLLWLISDQSSGLVNYGFLVFAISLAAFAVYGLSSSWKMTINERDALVHASRAVDFAVGHASAQQVWRGVRSRPTWRVFCYSAQEPPTHRGLVLVDAVDGEILECLVEINPDNAATTK
;
A
#
# COMPACT_ATOMS: atom_id res chain seq x y z
N MET A 1 5.33 -7.23 -68.88
CA MET A 1 4.17 -7.76 -68.16
C MET A 1 4.61 -7.85 -66.70
N GLU A 2 4.26 -6.83 -66.04
CA GLU A 2 3.52 -6.65 -64.76
C GLU A 2 4.26 -7.31 -63.60
N GLY A 3 4.97 -6.64 -62.76
CA GLY A 3 4.67 -5.41 -62.02
C GLY A 3 3.77 -5.71 -60.84
N ASN A 4 4.26 -6.34 -59.78
CA ASN A 4 3.52 -6.37 -58.53
C ASN A 4 4.33 -5.58 -57.48
N ALA A 5 3.93 -4.34 -57.35
CA ALA A 5 4.39 -3.47 -56.30
C ALA A 5 3.78 -3.94 -54.98
N MET A 6 4.61 -4.62 -54.19
CA MET A 6 4.30 -4.97 -52.83
C MET A 6 4.39 -3.70 -51.97
N ASN A 7 3.25 -3.24 -51.56
CA ASN A 7 3.04 -2.07 -50.71
C ASN A 7 3.45 -2.49 -49.28
N ASP A 8 4.72 -2.35 -48.96
CA ASP A 8 5.22 -2.41 -47.59
C ASP A 8 4.80 -1.13 -46.85
N THR A 9 3.57 -1.13 -46.37
CA THR A 9 3.16 -0.23 -45.28
C THR A 9 3.84 -0.69 -43.99
N ASN A 10 5.12 -0.36 -43.90
CA ASN A 10 5.86 -0.44 -42.67
C ASN A 10 5.36 0.71 -41.75
N SER A 11 4.24 0.48 -41.09
CA SER A 11 3.83 1.30 -39.96
C SER A 11 4.85 1.09 -38.86
N ASN A 12 5.95 1.84 -38.90
CA ASN A 12 6.76 2.11 -37.76
C ASN A 12 5.86 2.78 -36.73
N GLU A 13 5.18 1.98 -35.91
CA GLU A 13 4.74 2.44 -34.61
C GLU A 13 6.01 2.94 -33.91
N ILE A 14 6.17 4.26 -33.93
CA ILE A 14 7.13 4.95 -33.08
C ILE A 14 6.64 4.69 -31.66
N ARG A 15 7.02 3.52 -31.11
CA ARG A 15 6.94 3.30 -29.67
C ARG A 15 7.96 4.25 -29.09
N ASP A 16 7.45 5.24 -28.42
CA ASP A 16 8.25 6.14 -27.58
C ASP A 16 8.87 5.30 -26.46
N GLN A 17 10.03 4.69 -26.77
CA GLN A 17 10.78 3.90 -25.80
C GLN A 17 11.76 4.82 -25.10
N LEU A 18 11.68 4.84 -23.78
CA LEU A 18 12.67 5.55 -22.98
C LEU A 18 14.09 5.03 -23.36
N PRO A 19 15.07 5.92 -23.57
CA PRO A 19 16.47 5.51 -23.71
C PRO A 19 16.88 4.61 -22.54
N SER A 20 17.67 3.58 -22.82
CA SER A 20 18.06 2.56 -21.83
C SER A 20 18.82 3.12 -20.63
N ASP A 21 19.48 4.26 -20.76
CA ASP A 21 20.16 5.00 -19.70
C ASP A 21 19.20 5.77 -18.77
N LEU A 22 17.97 6.02 -19.23
CA LEU A 22 16.88 6.64 -18.44
C LEU A 22 15.88 5.62 -17.92
N ASP A 23 15.98 4.36 -18.36
CA ASP A 23 15.11 3.28 -17.88
C ASP A 23 15.57 2.78 -16.50
N VAL A 24 15.05 3.43 -15.46
CA VAL A 24 15.34 3.09 -14.06
C VAL A 24 14.79 1.70 -13.70
N SER A 25 13.82 1.18 -14.44
CA SER A 25 13.19 -0.12 -14.16
C SER A 25 14.17 -1.29 -14.32
N ALA A 26 15.18 -1.14 -15.19
CA ALA A 26 16.26 -2.11 -15.36
C ALA A 26 17.14 -2.27 -14.10
N PHE A 27 17.24 -1.22 -13.25
CA PHE A 27 18.11 -1.21 -12.07
C PHE A 27 17.34 -1.41 -10.76
N VAL A 28 16.09 -0.98 -10.68
CA VAL A 28 15.31 -0.94 -9.42
C VAL A 28 14.24 -2.03 -9.37
N GLY A 29 13.91 -2.63 -10.50
CA GLY A 29 12.79 -3.58 -10.62
C GLY A 29 11.41 -2.91 -10.43
N PRO A 30 10.32 -3.70 -10.45
CA PRO A 30 8.99 -3.17 -10.25
C PRO A 30 8.84 -2.60 -8.83
N TYR A 31 8.18 -1.45 -8.71
CA TYR A 31 7.92 -0.83 -7.41
C TYR A 31 7.15 -1.79 -6.50
N GLN A 32 7.67 -2.00 -5.30
CA GLN A 32 7.04 -2.81 -4.26
C GLN A 32 6.47 -1.90 -3.18
N PHE A 33 5.17 -2.00 -2.96
CA PHE A 33 4.52 -1.28 -1.88
C PHE A 33 4.96 -1.81 -0.51
N PRO A 34 5.10 -0.93 0.50
CA PRO A 34 5.49 -1.34 1.85
C PRO A 34 4.52 -2.35 2.46
N ASP A 35 5.05 -3.45 2.98
CA ASP A 35 4.28 -4.51 3.63
C ASP A 35 4.52 -4.52 5.15
N ASN A 36 3.44 -4.34 5.91
CA ASN A 36 3.46 -4.34 7.37
C ASN A 36 3.55 -5.75 7.98
N SER A 37 3.40 -6.82 7.21
CA SER A 37 3.44 -8.19 7.73
C SER A 37 4.80 -8.53 8.37
N ARG A 38 5.88 -7.88 7.91
CA ARG A 38 7.23 -8.04 8.46
C ARG A 38 7.37 -7.57 9.91
N ARG A 39 6.45 -6.77 10.45
CA ARG A 39 6.41 -6.36 11.86
C ARG A 39 6.24 -7.54 12.82
N ARG A 40 5.83 -8.72 12.33
CA ARG A 40 5.80 -9.96 13.13
C ARG A 40 7.16 -10.37 13.64
N ILE A 41 8.21 -10.20 12.83
CA ILE A 41 9.57 -10.62 13.19
C ILE A 41 10.06 -9.91 14.47
N PRO A 42 10.15 -8.56 14.51
CA PRO A 42 10.53 -7.87 15.75
C PRO A 42 9.52 -8.11 16.89
N GLY A 43 8.21 -8.29 16.58
CA GLY A 43 7.21 -8.61 17.58
C GLY A 43 7.50 -9.91 18.34
N TYR A 44 7.81 -10.99 17.64
CA TYR A 44 8.21 -12.27 18.28
C TYR A 44 9.54 -12.17 19.00
N LEU A 45 10.50 -11.40 18.48
CA LEU A 45 11.78 -11.18 19.13
C LEU A 45 11.60 -10.46 20.47
N TYR A 46 10.82 -9.39 20.50
CA TYR A 46 10.49 -8.66 21.74
C TYR A 46 9.74 -9.54 22.73
N LEU A 47 8.83 -10.40 22.26
CA LEU A 47 8.13 -11.35 23.12
C LEU A 47 9.08 -12.34 23.76
N GLY A 48 10.04 -12.88 22.99
CA GLY A 48 11.06 -13.79 23.49
C GLY A 48 11.97 -13.15 24.55
N ILE A 49 12.46 -11.92 24.28
CA ILE A 49 13.28 -11.17 25.23
C ILE A 49 12.48 -10.82 26.50
N SER A 50 11.21 -10.43 26.34
CA SER A 50 10.31 -10.17 27.47
C SER A 50 10.13 -11.39 28.33
N ALA A 51 9.86 -12.56 27.74
CA ALA A 51 9.70 -13.82 28.45
C ALA A 51 10.99 -14.22 29.21
N LEU A 52 12.15 -14.09 28.56
CA LEU A 52 13.43 -14.34 29.17
C LEU A 52 13.70 -13.40 30.36
N SER A 53 13.42 -12.10 30.19
CA SER A 53 13.60 -11.11 31.29
C SER A 53 12.69 -11.41 32.48
N LEU A 54 11.43 -11.79 32.20
CA LEU A 54 10.49 -12.20 33.25
C LEU A 54 10.95 -13.45 33.96
N LEU A 55 11.42 -14.46 33.22
CA LEU A 55 11.96 -15.70 33.79
C LEU A 55 13.15 -15.42 34.70
N LEU A 56 14.10 -14.61 34.23
CA LEU A 56 15.29 -14.23 35.07
C LEU A 56 14.85 -13.52 36.33
N TRP A 57 13.85 -12.62 36.26
CA TRP A 57 13.33 -11.95 37.43
C TRP A 57 12.65 -12.92 38.42
N LEU A 58 11.93 -13.95 37.94
CA LEU A 58 11.25 -14.93 38.78
C LEU A 58 12.20 -15.90 39.50
N ILE A 59 13.29 -16.28 38.83
CA ILE A 59 14.25 -17.27 39.39
C ILE A 59 15.39 -16.63 40.20
N SER A 60 15.62 -15.33 40.03
CA SER A 60 16.66 -14.60 40.74
C SER A 60 16.21 -14.19 42.14
N ASP A 61 17.15 -14.23 43.09
CA ASP A 61 16.90 -13.61 44.38
C ASP A 61 16.76 -12.09 44.20
N GLN A 62 15.68 -11.52 44.67
CA GLN A 62 15.35 -10.09 44.52
C GLN A 62 16.32 -9.15 45.26
N SER A 63 17.19 -9.71 46.11
CA SER A 63 18.31 -9.01 46.74
C SER A 63 19.51 -8.81 45.79
N SER A 64 19.50 -9.42 44.62
CA SER A 64 20.55 -9.31 43.61
C SER A 64 20.63 -7.87 43.07
N GLY A 65 21.83 -7.30 43.11
CA GLY A 65 22.05 -5.96 42.55
C GLY A 65 21.89 -5.86 41.04
N LEU A 66 21.89 -6.99 40.31
CA LEU A 66 21.78 -7.06 38.86
C LEU A 66 20.34 -7.30 38.38
N VAL A 67 19.63 -8.23 39.03
CA VAL A 67 18.24 -8.57 38.65
C VAL A 67 17.28 -8.01 39.68
N ASN A 68 16.66 -6.91 39.34
CA ASN A 68 15.75 -6.15 40.22
C ASN A 68 14.40 -5.88 39.53
N TYR A 69 13.56 -5.11 40.16
CA TYR A 69 12.26 -4.69 39.60
C TYR A 69 12.37 -4.02 38.24
N GLY A 70 13.53 -3.48 37.85
CA GLY A 70 13.77 -2.97 36.48
C GLY A 70 13.60 -4.03 35.42
N PHE A 71 13.97 -5.29 35.68
CA PHE A 71 13.73 -6.41 34.75
C PHE A 71 12.24 -6.67 34.56
N LEU A 72 11.42 -6.55 35.61
CA LEU A 72 9.98 -6.71 35.51
C LEU A 72 9.36 -5.59 34.67
N VAL A 73 9.74 -4.33 34.94
CA VAL A 73 9.26 -3.18 34.14
C VAL A 73 9.67 -3.30 32.69
N PHE A 74 10.92 -3.72 32.44
CA PHE A 74 11.44 -3.95 31.10
C PHE A 74 10.67 -5.06 30.37
N ALA A 75 10.42 -6.20 31.03
CA ALA A 75 9.65 -7.31 30.47
C ALA A 75 8.23 -6.88 30.09
N ILE A 76 7.53 -6.15 30.97
CA ILE A 76 6.17 -5.65 30.71
C ILE A 76 6.17 -4.68 29.51
N SER A 77 7.15 -3.78 29.47
CA SER A 77 7.27 -2.79 28.39
C SER A 77 7.49 -3.48 27.04
N LEU A 78 8.43 -4.44 26.99
CA LEU A 78 8.69 -5.21 25.76
C LEU A 78 7.49 -6.06 25.35
N ALA A 79 6.76 -6.66 26.31
CA ALA A 79 5.53 -7.39 26.03
C ALA A 79 4.47 -6.46 25.38
N ALA A 80 4.31 -5.26 25.89
CA ALA A 80 3.38 -4.27 25.32
C ALA A 80 3.77 -3.89 23.89
N PHE A 81 5.06 -3.63 23.62
CA PHE A 81 5.57 -3.38 22.27
C PHE A 81 5.39 -4.58 21.34
N ALA A 82 5.62 -5.80 21.83
CA ALA A 82 5.41 -7.03 21.07
C ALA A 82 3.94 -7.19 20.67
N VAL A 83 3.02 -7.04 21.61
CA VAL A 83 1.58 -7.13 21.37
C VAL A 83 1.14 -6.07 20.37
N TYR A 84 1.60 -4.83 20.52
CA TYR A 84 1.30 -3.76 19.54
C TYR A 84 1.85 -4.11 18.16
N GLY A 85 3.11 -4.54 18.04
CA GLY A 85 3.74 -4.92 16.79
C GLY A 85 3.01 -6.08 16.08
N LEU A 86 2.67 -7.13 16.83
CA LEU A 86 1.92 -8.28 16.32
C LEU A 86 0.51 -7.88 15.89
N SER A 87 -0.19 -7.06 16.68
CA SER A 87 -1.54 -6.60 16.37
C SER A 87 -1.61 -5.64 15.17
N SER A 88 -0.50 -4.99 14.84
CA SER A 88 -0.36 -4.03 13.71
C SER A 88 0.25 -4.67 12.47
N SER A 89 0.52 -5.99 12.49
CA SER A 89 1.14 -6.69 11.38
C SER A 89 0.10 -7.27 10.43
N TRP A 90 -0.49 -6.41 9.62
CA TRP A 90 -1.49 -6.76 8.63
C TRP A 90 -0.84 -7.41 7.41
N LYS A 91 -1.45 -8.46 6.89
CA LYS A 91 -1.08 -9.03 5.60
C LYS A 91 -2.00 -8.43 4.54
N MET A 92 -1.41 -7.76 3.55
CA MET A 92 -2.15 -7.27 2.40
C MET A 92 -2.50 -8.45 1.49
N THR A 93 -3.77 -8.56 1.11
CA THR A 93 -4.26 -9.55 0.13
C THR A 93 -4.65 -8.87 -1.17
N ILE A 94 -5.05 -7.59 -1.10
CA ILE A 94 -5.46 -6.77 -2.23
C ILE A 94 -4.26 -5.97 -2.71
N ASN A 95 -3.84 -6.23 -3.94
CA ASN A 95 -2.79 -5.46 -4.60
C ASN A 95 -3.35 -4.19 -5.25
N GLU A 96 -2.48 -3.36 -5.82
CA GLU A 96 -2.85 -2.12 -6.51
C GLU A 96 -3.86 -2.34 -7.63
N ARG A 97 -3.66 -3.37 -8.46
CA ARG A 97 -4.53 -3.68 -9.60
C ARG A 97 -5.93 -4.10 -9.15
N ASP A 98 -5.99 -4.94 -8.12
CA ASP A 98 -7.27 -5.37 -7.55
C ASP A 98 -8.00 -4.19 -6.93
N ALA A 99 -7.29 -3.28 -6.24
CA ALA A 99 -7.87 -2.07 -5.68
C ALA A 99 -8.45 -1.14 -6.76
N LEU A 100 -7.76 -0.98 -7.90
CA LEU A 100 -8.26 -0.22 -9.06
C LEU A 100 -9.55 -0.85 -9.62
N VAL A 101 -9.61 -2.19 -9.71
CA VAL A 101 -10.81 -2.90 -10.15
C VAL A 101 -11.97 -2.72 -9.15
N HIS A 102 -11.70 -2.84 -7.85
CA HIS A 102 -12.72 -2.60 -6.82
C HIS A 102 -13.25 -1.16 -6.88
N ALA A 103 -12.36 -0.19 -7.01
CA ALA A 103 -12.72 1.21 -7.09
C ALA A 103 -13.53 1.54 -8.35
N SER A 104 -13.12 1.01 -9.52
CA SER A 104 -13.83 1.25 -10.78
C SER A 104 -15.25 0.67 -10.82
N ARG A 105 -15.51 -0.35 -10.00
CA ARG A 105 -16.86 -0.92 -9.83
C ARG A 105 -17.72 -0.17 -8.82
N ALA A 106 -17.08 0.59 -7.93
CA ALA A 106 -17.75 1.33 -6.87
C ALA A 106 -18.26 2.70 -7.32
N VAL A 107 -17.59 3.31 -8.31
CA VAL A 107 -18.04 4.57 -8.91
C VAL A 107 -19.12 4.30 -9.94
N ASP A 108 -20.05 5.25 -10.11
CA ASP A 108 -21.23 5.17 -10.99
C ASP A 108 -20.97 5.72 -12.41
N PHE A 109 -19.71 5.99 -12.75
CA PHE A 109 -19.31 6.51 -14.06
C PHE A 109 -18.23 5.65 -14.73
N ALA A 110 -18.13 5.75 -16.07
CA ALA A 110 -17.07 5.09 -16.81
C ALA A 110 -15.71 5.73 -16.49
N VAL A 111 -14.76 4.94 -15.94
CA VAL A 111 -13.44 5.41 -15.55
C VAL A 111 -12.51 5.43 -16.75
N GLY A 112 -11.97 6.61 -17.08
CA GLY A 112 -10.95 6.79 -18.11
C GLY A 112 -9.53 6.79 -17.54
N HIS A 113 -9.36 7.36 -16.35
CA HIS A 113 -8.07 7.44 -15.67
C HIS A 113 -8.23 7.14 -14.20
N ALA A 114 -7.31 6.32 -13.64
CA ALA A 114 -7.32 6.05 -12.22
C ALA A 114 -5.90 5.90 -11.69
N SER A 115 -5.70 6.29 -10.43
CA SER A 115 -4.44 6.12 -9.73
C SER A 115 -4.69 5.62 -8.32
N ALA A 116 -3.83 4.71 -7.85
CA ALA A 116 -3.92 4.14 -6.51
C ALA A 116 -2.72 4.57 -5.67
N GLN A 117 -2.98 4.96 -4.42
CA GLN A 117 -1.99 5.31 -3.43
C GLN A 117 -2.20 4.48 -2.18
N GLN A 118 -1.15 3.87 -1.66
CA GLN A 118 -1.21 3.19 -0.38
C GLN A 118 -1.17 4.19 0.77
N VAL A 119 -2.12 4.06 1.71
CA VAL A 119 -2.22 4.88 2.93
C VAL A 119 -2.44 3.98 4.14
N TRP A 120 -2.16 4.49 5.34
CA TRP A 120 -2.31 3.78 6.59
C TRP A 120 -3.45 4.37 7.40
N ARG A 121 -4.34 3.52 7.91
CA ARG A 121 -5.50 3.93 8.67
C ARG A 121 -5.45 3.45 10.12
N GLY A 122 -5.78 4.37 11.04
CA GLY A 122 -5.93 4.11 12.47
C GLY A 122 -4.61 3.81 13.20
N VAL A 123 -4.71 3.64 14.52
CA VAL A 123 -3.56 3.44 15.43
C VAL A 123 -2.78 2.18 15.09
N ARG A 124 -3.44 1.14 14.58
CA ARG A 124 -2.83 -0.14 14.20
C ARG A 124 -2.28 -0.14 12.78
N SER A 125 -2.20 1.02 12.11
CA SER A 125 -1.65 1.18 10.76
C SER A 125 -2.21 0.14 9.77
N ARG A 126 -3.55 0.04 9.66
CA ARG A 126 -4.19 -0.86 8.70
C ARG A 126 -3.99 -0.33 7.29
N PRO A 127 -3.43 -1.13 6.37
CA PRO A 127 -3.16 -0.69 5.01
C PRO A 127 -4.48 -0.50 4.25
N THR A 128 -4.57 0.59 3.51
CA THR A 128 -5.75 0.99 2.74
C THR A 128 -5.30 1.58 1.41
N TRP A 129 -5.97 1.25 0.33
CA TRP A 129 -5.77 1.87 -0.96
C TRP A 129 -6.67 3.10 -1.09
N ARG A 130 -6.07 4.24 -1.38
CA ARG A 130 -6.76 5.45 -1.80
C ARG A 130 -6.70 5.51 -3.31
N VAL A 131 -7.85 5.36 -3.95
CA VAL A 131 -7.95 5.34 -5.41
C VAL A 131 -8.67 6.60 -5.88
N PHE A 132 -8.00 7.35 -6.76
CA PHE A 132 -8.59 8.47 -7.47
C PHE A 132 -9.05 7.97 -8.85
N CYS A 133 -10.30 8.21 -9.18
CA CYS A 133 -10.91 7.87 -10.46
C CYS A 133 -11.38 9.13 -11.17
N TYR A 134 -11.09 9.24 -12.45
CA TYR A 134 -11.59 10.30 -13.33
C TYR A 134 -12.43 9.70 -14.44
N SER A 135 -13.50 10.39 -14.80
CA SER A 135 -14.40 9.94 -15.86
C SER A 135 -13.71 9.91 -17.23
N ALA A 136 -14.23 9.07 -18.13
CA ALA A 136 -13.64 8.84 -19.46
C ALA A 136 -13.84 9.96 -20.46
N GLN A 137 -14.60 11.01 -20.11
CA GLN A 137 -14.80 12.17 -21.00
C GLN A 137 -13.54 13.04 -21.07
N GLU A 138 -13.38 13.77 -22.16
CA GLU A 138 -12.33 14.77 -22.35
C GLU A 138 -12.96 16.16 -22.55
N PRO A 139 -12.81 17.07 -21.57
CA PRO A 139 -12.19 16.92 -20.25
C PRO A 139 -13.05 16.07 -19.27
N PRO A 140 -12.43 15.45 -18.24
CA PRO A 140 -13.14 14.59 -17.28
C PRO A 140 -14.19 15.38 -16.50
N THR A 141 -15.46 14.99 -16.57
CA THR A 141 -16.58 15.70 -15.92
C THR A 141 -16.76 15.32 -14.45
N HIS A 142 -16.39 14.10 -14.07
CA HIS A 142 -16.52 13.59 -12.71
C HIS A 142 -15.19 13.11 -12.19
N ARG A 143 -15.01 13.24 -10.89
CA ARG A 143 -13.91 12.60 -10.16
C ARG A 143 -14.45 11.84 -8.95
N GLY A 144 -13.82 10.72 -8.64
CA GLY A 144 -14.16 9.88 -7.50
C GLY A 144 -12.94 9.62 -6.64
N LEU A 145 -13.17 9.55 -5.32
CA LEU A 145 -12.21 9.07 -4.33
C LEU A 145 -12.79 7.83 -3.68
N VAL A 146 -12.11 6.71 -3.82
CA VAL A 146 -12.53 5.44 -3.23
C VAL A 146 -11.44 4.95 -2.27
N LEU A 147 -11.85 4.61 -1.05
CA LEU A 147 -10.98 3.96 -0.08
C LEU A 147 -11.30 2.47 -0.04
N VAL A 148 -10.33 1.64 -0.42
CA VAL A 148 -10.43 0.18 -0.45
C VAL A 148 -9.51 -0.40 0.62
N ASP A 149 -10.02 -1.23 1.50
CA ASP A 149 -9.21 -1.92 2.50
C ASP A 149 -8.26 -2.92 1.82
N ALA A 150 -6.96 -2.81 2.10
CA ALA A 150 -5.96 -3.65 1.46
C ALA A 150 -5.89 -5.08 2.04
N VAL A 151 -6.62 -5.36 3.13
CA VAL A 151 -6.64 -6.66 3.78
C VAL A 151 -7.77 -7.55 3.27
N ASP A 152 -8.98 -7.01 3.12
CA ASP A 152 -10.18 -7.76 2.75
C ASP A 152 -10.88 -7.24 1.48
N GLY A 153 -10.47 -6.09 0.95
CA GLY A 153 -11.06 -5.50 -0.27
C GLY A 153 -12.38 -4.75 -0.02
N GLU A 154 -12.77 -4.55 1.22
CA GLU A 154 -13.97 -3.79 1.56
C GLU A 154 -13.85 -2.34 1.11
N ILE A 155 -14.91 -1.79 0.54
CA ILE A 155 -14.99 -0.37 0.21
C ILE A 155 -15.40 0.39 1.45
N LEU A 156 -14.45 1.16 1.97
CA LEU A 156 -14.63 1.91 3.22
C LEU A 156 -15.34 3.23 2.99
N GLU A 157 -15.06 3.86 1.86
CA GLU A 157 -15.60 5.16 1.50
C GLU A 157 -15.59 5.30 -0.02
N CYS A 158 -16.65 5.88 -0.57
CA CYS A 158 -16.75 6.23 -1.98
C CYS A 158 -17.36 7.63 -2.08
N LEU A 159 -16.56 8.59 -2.52
CA LEU A 159 -16.95 9.97 -2.75
C LEU A 159 -16.88 10.26 -4.24
N VAL A 160 -17.98 10.71 -4.81
CA VAL A 160 -18.07 11.13 -6.22
C VAL A 160 -18.50 12.58 -6.27
N GLU A 161 -17.80 13.36 -7.06
CA GLU A 161 -18.12 14.79 -7.25
C GLU A 161 -17.90 15.21 -8.71
N ILE A 162 -18.52 16.32 -9.08
CA ILE A 162 -18.27 16.97 -10.37
C ILE A 162 -16.85 17.54 -10.33
N ASN A 163 -16.09 17.34 -11.40
CA ASN A 163 -14.72 17.83 -11.48
C ASN A 163 -14.71 19.38 -11.53
N PRO A 164 -14.18 20.06 -10.49
CA PRO A 164 -14.17 21.52 -10.42
C PRO A 164 -13.30 22.16 -11.50
N ASP A 165 -12.34 21.45 -12.08
CA ASP A 165 -11.45 21.98 -13.10
C ASP A 165 -12.21 22.31 -14.40
N ASN A 166 -13.33 21.64 -14.67
CA ASN A 166 -14.20 21.95 -15.79
C ASN A 166 -15.02 23.25 -15.59
N ALA A 167 -15.32 23.60 -14.35
CA ALA A 167 -16.04 24.84 -14.06
C ALA A 167 -15.18 26.10 -14.30
N ALA A 168 -13.85 25.97 -14.26
CA ALA A 168 -12.93 27.08 -14.49
C ALA A 168 -12.72 27.39 -15.98
N THR A 169 -13.03 26.46 -16.89
CA THR A 169 -12.81 26.63 -18.35
C THR A 169 -13.99 27.30 -19.07
N THR A 170 -15.10 27.54 -18.38
CA THR A 170 -16.33 28.14 -18.97
C THR A 170 -16.45 29.63 -18.69
N LYS A 171 -15.35 30.36 -18.45
CA LYS A 171 -15.31 31.81 -18.30
C LYS A 171 -14.54 32.46 -19.44
#